data_1f639907fb0d8d7904937002797ae140
#
_entry.id   1f639907fb0d8d7904937002797ae140
#
_cell.length_a   1.000
_cell.length_b   1.000
_cell.length_c   1.000
_cell.angle_alpha   90.00
_cell.angle_beta   90.00
_cell.angle_gamma   90.00
#
_symmetry.space_group_name_H-M   'P 1'
#
loop_
_entity.id
_entity.type
_entity.pdbx_description
1 polymer ?
#
loop_
_entity_poly.entity_id
_entity_poly.type
_entity_poly.pdbx_seq_one_letter_code
_entity_poly.pdbx_strand_id
1 'polypeptide(L)'
;MPLLSRRYLRFNTGNENSANGASKRDPRWVDTVLDWRWTWLIARIGLTGPFLVGAIMKLSDLNAAFAEQEHFGLHPGWAWGTLTIIVEIVGPALIISRRFVWFGAGLLAVFTAIADLLANHFWTMTGDARFTATNGFFEHIAMIAGFILAAMIAEHEQRSSSATDSM
;
A
#
# COMPACT_ATOMS: atom_id res chain seq x y z
N MET A 1 59.43 -7.64 30.09
CA MET A 1 59.13 -6.50 29.20
C MET A 1 57.75 -6.68 28.64
N PRO A 2 57.02 -5.56 28.52
CA PRO A 2 56.07 -5.16 29.56
C PRO A 2 54.62 -5.42 29.16
N LEU A 3 53.87 -5.70 30.18
CA LEU A 3 52.49 -5.47 30.45
C LEU A 3 51.92 -4.18 29.77
N LEU A 4 51.10 -4.29 28.75
CA LEU A 4 50.23 -3.26 28.30
C LEU A 4 48.77 -3.72 28.46
N SER A 5 48.25 -3.45 29.60
CA SER A 5 47.03 -2.69 29.89
C SER A 5 45.75 -3.20 29.18
N ARG A 6 45.11 -4.16 29.82
CA ARG A 6 43.64 -4.40 29.69
C ARG A 6 42.87 -3.22 30.31
N ARG A 7 42.82 -2.06 29.65
CA ARG A 7 42.10 -0.88 30.20
C ARG A 7 41.25 -0.15 29.19
N TYR A 8 40.75 -0.81 28.17
CA TYR A 8 39.83 -0.17 27.23
C TYR A 8 38.66 -1.09 26.81
N LEU A 9 37.90 -1.59 27.74
CA LEU A 9 36.55 -2.11 27.46
C LEU A 9 35.69 -2.00 28.73
N ARG A 10 35.62 -0.81 29.27
CA ARG A 10 34.49 -0.49 30.11
C ARG A 10 33.60 0.45 29.29
N PHE A 11 32.98 -0.09 28.26
CA PHE A 11 31.85 0.56 27.65
C PHE A 11 30.73 0.64 28.68
N ASN A 12 30.42 1.83 28.97
CA ASN A 12 29.41 2.40 29.81
C ASN A 12 28.06 1.69 29.64
N THR A 13 27.77 0.66 30.42
CA THR A 13 26.47 -0.01 30.52
C THR A 13 25.45 0.86 31.30
N GLY A 14 25.76 2.14 31.53
CA GLY A 14 24.92 3.06 32.27
C GLY A 14 23.93 3.87 31.43
N ASN A 15 23.95 3.76 30.09
CA ASN A 15 23.11 4.61 29.24
C ASN A 15 22.05 3.87 28.41
N GLU A 16 21.99 2.54 28.48
CA GLU A 16 20.94 1.79 27.78
C GLU A 16 19.57 1.89 28.47
N ASN A 17 19.56 2.15 29.77
CA ASN A 17 18.32 2.38 30.52
C ASN A 17 17.69 3.77 30.28
N SER A 18 18.43 4.71 29.70
CA SER A 18 17.92 6.04 29.39
C SER A 18 17.30 6.11 28.00
N ALA A 19 17.70 5.24 27.07
CA ALA A 19 17.11 5.17 25.73
C ALA A 19 15.78 4.40 25.72
N ASN A 20 15.56 3.47 26.66
CA ASN A 20 14.29 2.76 26.84
C ASN A 20 13.26 3.57 27.65
N GLY A 21 13.63 4.71 28.20
CA GLY A 21 12.77 5.60 28.97
C GLY A 21 12.08 6.70 28.16
N ALA A 22 12.22 6.72 26.81
CA ALA A 22 11.29 7.42 25.95
C ALA A 22 9.95 6.67 25.98
N SER A 23 9.27 6.78 27.12
CA SER A 23 7.91 6.33 27.35
C SER A 23 7.09 6.61 26.09
N LYS A 24 6.48 5.59 25.49
CA LYS A 24 5.42 5.73 24.52
C LYS A 24 4.47 6.83 25.02
N ARG A 25 4.52 8.00 24.39
CA ARG A 25 3.67 9.14 24.75
C ARG A 25 2.27 9.01 24.17
N ASP A 26 2.00 7.88 23.50
CA ASP A 26 0.74 7.66 22.84
C ASP A 26 -0.36 7.33 23.86
N PRO A 27 -1.54 7.92 23.72
CA PRO A 27 -2.67 7.59 24.55
C PRO A 27 -3.02 6.09 24.42
N ARG A 28 -3.33 5.42 25.53
CA ARG A 28 -3.65 3.97 25.56
C ARG A 28 -4.74 3.54 24.59
N TRP A 29 -5.68 4.43 24.24
CA TRP A 29 -6.71 4.13 23.27
C TRP A 29 -6.16 3.94 21.85
N VAL A 30 -5.04 4.62 21.51
CA VAL A 30 -4.35 4.45 20.23
C VAL A 30 -3.80 3.03 20.13
N ASP A 31 -3.08 2.59 21.16
CA ASP A 31 -2.56 1.21 21.20
C ASP A 31 -3.72 0.20 21.08
N THR A 32 -4.82 0.42 21.81
CA THR A 32 -5.99 -0.47 21.76
C THR A 32 -6.59 -0.57 20.35
N VAL A 33 -6.67 0.53 19.61
CA VAL A 33 -7.21 0.55 18.24
C VAL A 33 -6.23 -0.09 17.27
N LEU A 34 -4.94 0.21 17.39
CA LEU A 34 -3.91 -0.32 16.48
C LEU A 34 -3.66 -1.82 16.69
N ASP A 35 -3.72 -2.30 17.95
CA ASP A 35 -3.55 -3.71 18.29
C ASP A 35 -4.81 -4.56 18.05
N TRP A 36 -5.94 -3.90 17.76
CA TRP A 36 -7.17 -4.63 17.48
C TRP A 36 -7.04 -5.45 16.19
N ARG A 37 -7.26 -6.76 16.30
CA ARG A 37 -7.05 -7.73 15.21
C ARG A 37 -7.76 -7.39 13.89
N TRP A 38 -8.87 -6.65 13.96
CA TRP A 38 -9.67 -6.27 12.80
C TRP A 38 -9.18 -4.98 12.13
N THR A 39 -8.41 -4.14 12.83
CA THR A 39 -7.89 -2.88 12.27
C THR A 39 -7.12 -3.14 10.98
N TRP A 40 -6.28 -4.16 10.96
CA TRP A 40 -5.53 -4.56 9.77
C TRP A 40 -6.42 -5.02 8.62
N LEU A 41 -7.47 -5.79 8.92
CA LEU A 41 -8.39 -6.25 7.89
C LEU A 41 -9.20 -5.07 7.32
N ILE A 42 -9.72 -4.21 8.18
CA ILE A 42 -10.47 -3.03 7.80
C ILE A 42 -9.61 -2.08 6.94
N ALA A 43 -8.36 -1.83 7.35
CA ALA A 43 -7.44 -0.99 6.60
C ALA A 43 -7.16 -1.55 5.19
N ARG A 44 -6.96 -2.86 5.05
CA ARG A 44 -6.74 -3.52 3.76
C ARG A 44 -7.97 -3.49 2.88
N ILE A 45 -9.15 -3.78 3.44
CA ILE A 45 -10.41 -3.69 2.70
C ILE A 45 -10.67 -2.25 2.29
N GLY A 46 -10.44 -1.27 3.16
CA GLY A 46 -10.58 0.14 2.83
C GLY A 46 -9.65 0.59 1.70
N LEU A 47 -8.37 0.20 1.78
CA LEU A 47 -7.37 0.53 0.76
C LEU A 47 -7.67 -0.12 -0.60
N THR A 48 -8.20 -1.35 -0.62
CA THR A 48 -8.47 -2.11 -1.84
C THR A 48 -9.93 -2.00 -2.31
N GLY A 49 -10.79 -1.42 -1.48
CA GLY A 49 -12.23 -1.29 -1.73
C GLY A 49 -12.59 -0.66 -3.08
N PRO A 50 -11.97 0.46 -3.50
CA PRO A 50 -12.25 1.08 -4.79
C PRO A 50 -12.07 0.12 -5.97
N PHE A 51 -11.05 -0.75 -5.94
CA PHE A 51 -10.80 -1.75 -7.00
C PHE A 51 -11.85 -2.85 -7.00
N LEU A 52 -12.25 -3.35 -5.83
CA LEU A 52 -13.30 -4.36 -5.75
C LEU A 52 -14.63 -3.83 -6.27
N VAL A 53 -14.97 -2.58 -5.93
CA VAL A 53 -16.16 -1.92 -6.46
C VAL A 53 -16.04 -1.73 -7.96
N GLY A 54 -14.89 -1.27 -8.47
CA GLY A 54 -14.62 -1.13 -9.90
C GLY A 54 -14.78 -2.45 -10.65
N ALA A 55 -14.21 -3.55 -10.13
CA ALA A 55 -14.36 -4.88 -10.71
C ALA A 55 -15.83 -5.33 -10.76
N ILE A 56 -16.60 -5.12 -9.69
CA ILE A 56 -18.02 -5.47 -9.65
C ILE A 56 -18.81 -4.67 -10.71
N MET A 57 -18.56 -3.37 -10.81
CA MET A 57 -19.21 -2.53 -11.81
C MET A 57 -18.88 -2.97 -13.23
N LYS A 58 -17.62 -3.27 -13.53
CA LYS A 58 -17.18 -3.75 -14.84
C LYS A 58 -17.74 -5.14 -15.18
N LEU A 59 -17.84 -6.03 -14.19
CA LEU A 59 -18.47 -7.34 -14.38
C LEU A 59 -19.97 -7.24 -14.58
N SER A 60 -20.64 -6.21 -14.07
CA SER A 60 -22.08 -6.01 -14.30
C SER A 60 -22.40 -5.51 -15.69
N ASP A 61 -21.47 -4.84 -16.38
CA ASP A 61 -21.59 -4.38 -17.76
C ASP A 61 -20.24 -4.44 -18.49
N LEU A 62 -19.95 -5.60 -19.07
CA LEU A 62 -18.69 -5.83 -19.80
C LEU A 62 -18.58 -4.96 -21.05
N ASN A 63 -19.71 -4.66 -21.72
CA ASN A 63 -19.66 -3.85 -22.93
C ASN A 63 -19.24 -2.41 -22.59
N ALA A 64 -19.81 -1.84 -21.53
CA ALA A 64 -19.40 -0.54 -21.05
C ALA A 64 -17.94 -0.53 -20.59
N ALA A 65 -17.48 -1.57 -19.88
CA ALA A 65 -16.10 -1.71 -19.46
C ALA A 65 -15.11 -1.76 -20.63
N PHE A 66 -15.46 -2.44 -21.72
CA PHE A 66 -14.63 -2.52 -22.92
C PHE A 66 -14.61 -1.19 -23.69
N ALA A 67 -15.78 -0.54 -23.80
CA ALA A 67 -15.89 0.78 -24.43
C ALA A 67 -15.11 1.86 -23.65
N GLU A 68 -15.06 1.77 -22.32
CA GLU A 68 -14.24 2.64 -21.48
C GLU A 68 -12.76 2.57 -21.85
N GLN A 69 -12.22 1.35 -22.07
CA GLN A 69 -10.82 1.18 -22.45
C GLN A 69 -10.54 1.76 -23.85
N GLU A 70 -11.46 1.57 -24.78
CA GLU A 70 -11.34 2.14 -26.13
C GLU A 70 -11.39 3.67 -26.10
N HIS A 71 -12.20 4.25 -25.21
CA HIS A 71 -12.23 5.70 -24.97
C HIS A 71 -10.86 6.25 -24.54
N PHE A 72 -10.10 5.49 -23.77
CA PHE A 72 -8.73 5.84 -23.39
C PHE A 72 -7.67 5.47 -24.44
N GLY A 73 -8.09 5.03 -25.64
CA GLY A 73 -7.19 4.64 -26.73
C GLY A 73 -6.56 3.26 -26.57
N LEU A 74 -7.05 2.44 -25.65
CA LEU A 74 -6.55 1.10 -25.37
C LEU A 74 -7.27 0.07 -26.26
N HIS A 75 -6.68 -0.30 -27.37
CA HIS A 75 -7.24 -1.26 -28.33
C HIS A 75 -6.50 -2.61 -28.32
N PRO A 76 -7.20 -3.75 -28.39
CA PRO A 76 -8.67 -3.89 -28.38
C PRO A 76 -9.24 -3.77 -26.96
N GLY A 77 -10.38 -3.08 -26.81
CA GLY A 77 -10.99 -2.78 -25.52
C GLY A 77 -11.30 -4.01 -24.66
N TRP A 78 -11.72 -5.13 -25.28
CA TRP A 78 -12.00 -6.37 -24.57
C TRP A 78 -10.76 -6.94 -23.84
N ALA A 79 -9.59 -6.85 -24.45
CA ALA A 79 -8.36 -7.37 -23.83
C ALA A 79 -7.96 -6.52 -22.62
N TRP A 80 -7.95 -5.20 -22.77
CA TRP A 80 -7.61 -4.28 -21.70
C TRP A 80 -8.66 -4.27 -20.58
N GLY A 81 -9.96 -4.31 -20.93
CA GLY A 81 -11.03 -4.40 -19.93
C GLY A 81 -10.96 -5.70 -19.13
N THR A 82 -10.68 -6.83 -19.77
CA THR A 82 -10.47 -8.10 -19.06
C THR A 82 -9.23 -8.04 -18.16
N LEU A 83 -8.12 -7.49 -18.63
CA LEU A 83 -6.91 -7.32 -17.82
C LEU A 83 -7.17 -6.43 -16.60
N THR A 84 -7.87 -5.32 -16.78
CA THR A 84 -8.28 -4.41 -15.71
C THR A 84 -9.08 -5.15 -14.64
N ILE A 85 -10.11 -5.91 -15.03
CA ILE A 85 -10.93 -6.70 -14.09
C ILE A 85 -10.07 -7.71 -13.32
N ILE A 86 -9.16 -8.41 -14.01
CA ILE A 86 -8.25 -9.35 -13.35
C ILE A 86 -7.39 -8.65 -12.32
N VAL A 87 -6.78 -7.52 -12.65
CA VAL A 87 -5.94 -6.74 -11.73
C VAL A 87 -6.75 -6.26 -10.52
N GLU A 88 -7.95 -5.74 -10.76
CA GLU A 88 -8.87 -5.23 -9.73
C GLU A 88 -9.41 -6.33 -8.78
N ILE A 89 -9.32 -7.60 -9.16
CA ILE A 89 -9.69 -8.73 -8.30
C ILE A 89 -8.45 -9.34 -7.65
N VAL A 90 -7.42 -9.64 -8.43
CA VAL A 90 -6.22 -10.36 -7.94
C VAL A 90 -5.41 -9.51 -6.97
N GLY A 91 -5.21 -8.23 -7.27
CA GLY A 91 -4.46 -7.32 -6.40
C GLY A 91 -5.05 -7.24 -4.98
N PRO A 92 -6.34 -6.89 -4.83
CA PRO A 92 -7.02 -6.93 -3.54
C PRO A 92 -6.98 -8.28 -2.85
N ALA A 93 -7.22 -9.38 -3.58
CA ALA A 93 -7.21 -10.73 -3.01
C ALA A 93 -5.84 -11.08 -2.39
N LEU A 94 -4.74 -10.71 -3.02
CA LEU A 94 -3.37 -10.91 -2.50
C LEU A 94 -3.11 -10.08 -1.23
N ILE A 95 -3.54 -8.82 -1.20
CA ILE A 95 -3.37 -7.94 -0.05
C ILE A 95 -4.24 -8.41 1.14
N ILE A 96 -5.51 -8.72 0.91
CA ILE A 96 -6.45 -9.12 1.96
C ILE A 96 -6.08 -10.49 2.53
N SER A 97 -5.67 -11.44 1.67
CA SER A 97 -5.26 -12.79 2.10
C SER A 97 -3.90 -12.84 2.81
N ARG A 98 -3.16 -11.72 2.89
CA ARG A 98 -1.80 -11.61 3.44
C ARG A 98 -0.74 -12.45 2.69
N ARG A 99 -1.10 -12.95 1.49
CA ARG A 99 -0.18 -13.71 0.64
C ARG A 99 0.38 -12.81 -0.44
N PHE A 100 1.71 -12.72 -0.50
CA PHE A 100 2.39 -11.88 -1.51
C PHE A 100 1.89 -10.41 -1.52
N VAL A 101 1.72 -9.83 -0.33
CA VAL A 101 1.23 -8.44 -0.17
C VAL A 101 2.04 -7.45 -1.00
N TRP A 102 3.38 -7.61 -1.04
CA TRP A 102 4.26 -6.77 -1.84
C TRP A 102 3.93 -6.81 -3.34
N PHE A 103 3.57 -8.01 -3.85
CA PHE A 103 3.22 -8.17 -5.27
C PHE A 103 1.84 -7.57 -5.57
N GLY A 104 0.83 -7.85 -4.73
CA GLY A 104 -0.51 -7.26 -4.87
C GLY A 104 -0.48 -5.74 -4.78
N ALA A 105 0.27 -5.19 -3.82
CA ALA A 105 0.46 -3.76 -3.65
C ALA A 105 1.20 -3.11 -4.84
N GLY A 106 2.27 -3.74 -5.32
CA GLY A 106 2.99 -3.29 -6.50
C GLY A 106 2.12 -3.32 -7.76
N LEU A 107 1.35 -4.38 -7.97
CA LEU A 107 0.42 -4.53 -9.09
C LEU A 107 -0.62 -3.40 -9.09
N LEU A 108 -1.27 -3.15 -7.94
CA LEU A 108 -2.26 -2.08 -7.84
C LEU A 108 -1.64 -0.69 -7.93
N ALA A 109 -0.44 -0.46 -7.38
CA ALA A 109 0.24 0.82 -7.48
C ALA A 109 0.58 1.17 -8.95
N VAL A 110 1.13 0.21 -9.70
CA VAL A 110 1.45 0.40 -11.13
C VAL A 110 0.17 0.59 -11.94
N PHE A 111 -0.84 -0.23 -11.71
CA PHE A 111 -2.14 -0.09 -12.37
C PHE A 111 -2.76 1.29 -12.11
N THR A 112 -2.78 1.74 -10.84
CA THR A 112 -3.32 3.05 -10.46
C THR A 112 -2.55 4.17 -11.12
N ALA A 113 -1.20 4.10 -11.16
CA ALA A 113 -0.39 5.11 -11.80
C ALA A 113 -0.68 5.23 -13.31
N ILE A 114 -0.84 4.11 -14.02
CA ILE A 114 -1.18 4.11 -15.45
C ILE A 114 -2.58 4.67 -15.66
N ALA A 115 -3.57 4.19 -14.90
CA ALA A 115 -4.96 4.64 -15.00
C ALA A 115 -5.07 6.16 -14.70
N ASP A 116 -4.32 6.64 -13.72
CA ASP A 116 -4.30 8.04 -13.34
C ASP A 116 -3.75 8.95 -14.45
N LEU A 117 -2.65 8.55 -15.07
CA LEU A 117 -2.07 9.27 -16.21
C LEU A 117 -3.01 9.31 -17.43
N LEU A 118 -3.83 8.29 -17.61
CA LEU A 118 -4.80 8.23 -18.70
C LEU A 118 -6.07 9.05 -18.40
N ALA A 119 -6.59 8.96 -17.20
CA ALA A 119 -7.87 9.56 -16.84
C ALA A 119 -7.75 10.98 -16.25
N ASN A 120 -6.73 11.25 -15.44
CA ASN A 120 -6.57 12.47 -14.66
C ASN A 120 -5.44 13.39 -15.15
N HIS A 121 -5.25 13.48 -16.46
CA HIS A 121 -4.24 14.37 -17.08
C HIS A 121 -4.63 15.85 -17.02
N PHE A 122 -4.81 16.38 -15.80
CA PHE A 122 -5.32 17.71 -15.47
C PHE A 122 -4.56 18.86 -16.13
N TRP A 123 -3.30 18.65 -16.53
CA TRP A 123 -2.47 19.66 -17.20
C TRP A 123 -2.97 20.06 -18.59
N THR A 124 -3.82 19.25 -19.23
CA THR A 124 -4.46 19.55 -20.51
C THR A 124 -5.90 20.04 -20.38
N MET A 125 -6.46 20.05 -19.15
CA MET A 125 -7.85 20.37 -18.87
C MET A 125 -8.00 21.80 -18.37
N THR A 126 -9.25 22.34 -18.42
CA THR A 126 -9.61 23.67 -17.94
C THR A 126 -10.91 23.62 -17.13
N GLY A 127 -11.17 24.68 -16.34
CA GLY A 127 -12.41 24.79 -15.56
C GLY A 127 -12.62 23.67 -14.55
N ASP A 128 -13.88 23.26 -14.36
CA ASP A 128 -14.27 22.24 -13.38
C ASP A 128 -13.65 20.86 -13.67
N ALA A 129 -13.49 20.53 -14.95
CA ALA A 129 -12.84 19.28 -15.35
C ALA A 129 -11.38 19.21 -14.83
N ARG A 130 -10.62 20.32 -14.92
CA ARG A 130 -9.28 20.40 -14.36
C ARG A 130 -9.26 20.25 -12.86
N PHE A 131 -10.20 20.90 -12.17
CA PHE A 131 -10.28 20.80 -10.70
C PHE A 131 -10.55 19.35 -10.27
N THR A 132 -11.53 18.68 -10.88
CA THR A 132 -11.87 17.28 -10.60
C THR A 132 -10.71 16.34 -10.90
N ALA A 133 -10.07 16.48 -12.07
CA ALA A 133 -8.93 15.65 -12.44
C ALA A 133 -7.71 15.87 -11.53
N THR A 134 -7.48 17.13 -11.07
CA THR A 134 -6.41 17.41 -10.11
C THR A 134 -6.64 16.70 -8.80
N ASN A 135 -7.86 16.73 -8.25
CA ASN A 135 -8.19 16.03 -7.01
C ASN A 135 -8.01 14.51 -7.19
N GLY A 136 -8.56 13.93 -8.25
CA GLY A 136 -8.42 12.51 -8.56
C GLY A 136 -6.95 12.08 -8.67
N PHE A 137 -6.12 12.90 -9.33
CA PHE A 137 -4.69 12.64 -9.46
C PHE A 137 -4.01 12.51 -8.09
N PHE A 138 -4.20 13.49 -7.21
CA PHE A 138 -3.58 13.44 -5.88
C PHE A 138 -4.19 12.39 -4.96
N GLU A 139 -5.47 12.05 -5.10
CA GLU A 139 -6.10 10.92 -4.40
C GLU A 139 -5.46 9.59 -4.82
N HIS A 140 -5.18 9.40 -6.11
CA HIS A 140 -4.47 8.21 -6.60
C HIS A 140 -3.01 8.16 -6.14
N ILE A 141 -2.30 9.28 -6.10
CA ILE A 141 -0.95 9.35 -5.52
C ILE A 141 -0.96 8.94 -4.04
N ALA A 142 -1.95 9.41 -3.25
CA ALA A 142 -2.09 9.01 -1.86
C ALA A 142 -2.39 7.51 -1.73
N MET A 143 -3.20 6.93 -2.62
CA MET A 143 -3.49 5.50 -2.66
C MET A 143 -2.25 4.68 -2.99
N ILE A 144 -1.43 5.11 -3.97
CA ILE A 144 -0.15 4.48 -4.30
C ILE A 144 0.79 4.49 -3.08
N ALA A 145 0.89 5.61 -2.37
CA ALA A 145 1.66 5.69 -1.13
C ALA A 145 1.14 4.71 -0.07
N GLY A 146 -0.18 4.56 0.05
CA GLY A 146 -0.82 3.56 0.92
C GLY A 146 -0.43 2.12 0.57
N PHE A 147 -0.35 1.77 -0.72
CA PHE A 147 0.14 0.45 -1.16
C PHE A 147 1.59 0.23 -0.81
N ILE A 148 2.45 1.22 -1.00
CA ILE A 148 3.87 1.13 -0.61
C ILE A 148 4.00 0.87 0.89
N LEU A 149 3.27 1.62 1.72
CA LEU A 149 3.27 1.42 3.17
C LEU A 149 2.75 0.02 3.55
N ALA A 150 1.68 -0.46 2.93
CA ALA A 150 1.16 -1.80 3.17
C ALA A 150 2.17 -2.90 2.84
N ALA A 151 2.92 -2.75 1.75
CA ALA A 151 4.00 -3.67 1.37
C ALA A 151 5.16 -3.63 2.38
N MET A 152 5.59 -2.43 2.80
CA MET A 152 6.67 -2.26 3.77
C MET A 152 6.34 -2.90 5.13
N ILE A 153 5.11 -2.71 5.61
CA ILE A 153 4.66 -3.29 6.87
C ILE A 153 4.62 -4.81 6.78
N ALA A 154 4.07 -5.37 5.70
CA ALA A 154 4.01 -6.81 5.50
C ALA A 154 5.40 -7.45 5.45
N GLU A 155 6.36 -6.81 4.82
CA GLU A 155 7.75 -7.26 4.76
C GLU A 155 8.42 -7.20 6.14
N HIS A 156 8.17 -6.15 6.90
CA HIS A 156 8.69 -6.02 8.27
C HIS A 156 8.17 -7.11 9.18
N GLU A 157 6.86 -7.42 9.12
CA GLU A 157 6.25 -8.52 9.88
C GLU A 157 6.90 -9.87 9.56
N GLN A 158 7.15 -10.17 8.28
CA GLN A 158 7.76 -11.43 7.85
C GLN A 158 9.20 -11.58 8.37
N ARG A 159 10.01 -10.53 8.28
CA ARG A 159 11.39 -10.52 8.77
C ARG A 159 11.46 -10.72 10.29
N SER A 160 10.56 -10.07 11.02
CA SER A 160 10.51 -10.18 12.49
C SER A 160 10.14 -11.61 12.92
N SER A 161 9.19 -12.26 12.24
CA SER A 161 8.79 -13.64 12.52
C SER A 161 9.92 -14.63 12.24
N SER A 162 10.63 -14.47 11.12
CA SER A 162 11.74 -15.34 10.74
C SER A 162 12.93 -15.24 11.72
N ALA A 163 13.17 -14.06 12.30
CA ALA A 163 14.22 -13.87 13.29
C ALA A 163 13.91 -14.57 14.63
N THR A 164 12.63 -14.67 14.98
CA THR A 164 12.20 -15.36 16.21
C THR A 164 12.29 -16.88 16.08
N ASP A 165 11.99 -17.44 14.90
CA ASP A 165 12.05 -18.89 14.65
C ASP A 165 13.50 -19.44 14.56
N SER A 166 14.49 -18.57 14.43
CA SER A 166 15.93 -18.94 14.31
C SER A 166 16.68 -18.94 15.65
N MET A 167 16.03 -18.60 16.77
CA MET A 167 16.58 -18.59 18.12
C MET A 167 16.12 -19.82 18.93
#